data_8e801116ddcbec9d254223270eccd56a
#
_entry.id   8e801116ddcbec9d254223270eccd56a
#
_cell.length_a   1.000
_cell.length_b   1.000
_cell.length_c   1.000
_cell.angle_alpha   90.00
_cell.angle_beta   90.00
_cell.angle_gamma   90.00
#
_symmetry.space_group_name_H-M   'P 1'
#
loop_
_entity.id
_entity.type
_entity.pdbx_description
1 polymer ?
#
loop_
_entity_poly.entity_id
_entity_poly.type
_entity_poly.pdbx_seq_one_letter_code
_entity_poly.pdbx_strand_id
1 'polypeptide(L)'
;VEDEPGIANFLKQGLEEESYAVDVMSDGVKGLEHALSGEYDLLLLDWMLPGLSGIELCREFRKQYKTTPVIMLTAKDTVQETVFGLQSGANDYIKKPFHFEELLERIRVQLRPATGEHQTFNLGPVTLDAVAHQVFKDGSEIQLTQKEFALLEHLLRNKGRVCRRTQIIESVWDIHFDYNTGVIDVYINALRKKLNFSKDENYIQTVRGAGYIAREL
;
A
#
# COMPACT_ATOMS: atom_id res chain seq x y z
N VAL A 1 15.16 -4.80 2.06
CA VAL A 1 16.51 -5.38 1.97
C VAL A 1 16.52 -6.63 2.83
N GLU A 2 16.78 -7.78 2.24
CA GLU A 2 16.66 -9.11 2.86
C GLU A 2 17.61 -10.06 2.13
N ASP A 3 18.51 -10.72 2.83
CA ASP A 3 19.52 -11.58 2.23
C ASP A 3 19.07 -13.04 2.07
N GLU A 4 18.03 -13.47 2.79
CA GLU A 4 17.43 -14.80 2.63
C GLU A 4 16.49 -14.82 1.42
N PRO A 5 16.82 -15.53 0.32
CA PRO A 5 16.00 -15.50 -0.91
C PRO A 5 14.57 -15.98 -0.72
N GLY A 6 14.35 -16.92 0.23
CA GLY A 6 13.02 -17.44 0.54
C GLY A 6 12.11 -16.37 1.13
N ILE A 7 12.61 -15.60 2.11
CA ILE A 7 11.87 -14.51 2.76
C ILE A 7 11.70 -13.35 1.78
N ALA A 8 12.75 -12.99 1.05
CA ALA A 8 12.71 -11.92 0.07
C ALA A 8 11.64 -12.16 -1.02
N ASN A 9 11.59 -13.38 -1.59
CA ASN A 9 10.58 -13.74 -2.58
C ASN A 9 9.17 -13.78 -1.98
N PHE A 10 9.00 -14.32 -0.78
CA PHE A 10 7.72 -14.34 -0.07
C PHE A 10 7.19 -12.92 0.17
N LEU A 11 8.05 -12.03 0.65
CA LEU A 11 7.69 -10.62 0.89
C LEU A 11 7.36 -9.91 -0.43
N LYS A 12 8.21 -10.09 -1.45
CA LYS A 12 7.98 -9.48 -2.77
C LYS A 12 6.63 -9.90 -3.31
N GLN A 13 6.38 -11.20 -3.43
CA GLN A 13 5.14 -11.70 -3.98
C GLN A 13 3.91 -11.23 -3.18
N GLY A 14 3.93 -11.36 -1.86
CA GLY A 14 2.80 -10.95 -1.03
C GLY A 14 2.51 -9.46 -1.12
N LEU A 15 3.54 -8.62 -1.11
CA LEU A 15 3.37 -7.17 -1.23
C LEU A 15 2.93 -6.74 -2.64
N GLU A 16 3.44 -7.38 -3.70
CA GLU A 16 2.97 -7.13 -5.07
C GLU A 16 1.50 -7.55 -5.26
N GLU A 17 1.07 -8.66 -4.65
CA GLU A 17 -0.36 -9.06 -4.62
C GLU A 17 -1.24 -8.02 -3.92
N GLU A 18 -0.69 -7.33 -2.92
CA GLU A 18 -1.33 -6.20 -2.22
C GLU A 18 -1.11 -4.84 -2.92
N SER A 19 -0.58 -4.84 -4.15
CA SER A 19 -0.44 -3.66 -5.02
C SER A 19 0.67 -2.69 -4.64
N TYR A 20 1.66 -3.13 -3.88
CA TYR A 20 2.88 -2.36 -3.68
C TYR A 20 3.88 -2.62 -4.80
N ALA A 21 4.61 -1.58 -5.22
CA ALA A 21 5.81 -1.73 -6.04
C ALA A 21 6.98 -2.12 -5.14
N VAL A 22 7.70 -3.20 -5.45
CA VAL A 22 8.70 -3.78 -4.54
C VAL A 22 10.05 -3.98 -5.23
N ASP A 23 11.05 -3.27 -4.75
CA ASP A 23 12.45 -3.51 -5.07
C ASP A 23 13.12 -4.35 -3.99
N VAL A 24 13.90 -5.33 -4.38
CA VAL A 24 14.58 -6.25 -3.46
C VAL A 24 16.09 -6.14 -3.61
N MET A 25 16.78 -5.92 -2.49
CA MET A 25 18.24 -5.93 -2.39
C MET A 25 18.67 -6.99 -1.38
N SER A 26 19.73 -7.74 -1.69
CA SER A 26 20.22 -8.86 -0.88
C SER A 26 21.42 -8.52 0.01
N ASP A 27 21.92 -7.28 -0.03
CA ASP A 27 22.97 -6.81 0.87
C ASP A 27 22.74 -5.34 1.27
N GLY A 28 23.29 -4.97 2.43
CA GLY A 28 23.06 -3.67 3.00
C GLY A 28 23.72 -2.51 2.27
N VAL A 29 24.83 -2.74 1.55
CA VAL A 29 25.52 -1.67 0.81
C VAL A 29 24.68 -1.28 -0.40
N LYS A 30 24.28 -2.26 -1.22
CA LYS A 30 23.39 -2.02 -2.35
C LYS A 30 22.04 -1.51 -1.90
N GLY A 31 21.53 -2.06 -0.78
CA GLY A 31 20.29 -1.58 -0.16
C GLY A 31 20.33 -0.09 0.16
N LEU A 32 21.43 0.38 0.74
CA LEU A 32 21.62 1.80 1.03
C LEU A 32 21.74 2.63 -0.26
N GLU A 33 22.54 2.20 -1.23
CA GLU A 33 22.69 2.89 -2.52
C GLU A 33 21.33 3.09 -3.21
N HIS A 34 20.52 2.04 -3.28
CA HIS A 34 19.18 2.10 -3.85
C HIS A 34 18.26 2.99 -3.04
N ALA A 35 18.23 2.85 -1.71
CA ALA A 35 17.40 3.67 -0.84
C ALA A 35 17.71 5.17 -0.97
N LEU A 36 18.98 5.53 -1.20
CA LEU A 36 19.40 6.93 -1.36
C LEU A 36 19.17 7.47 -2.78
N SER A 37 19.06 6.62 -3.80
CA SER A 37 18.86 7.00 -5.21
C SER A 37 17.42 7.02 -5.65
N GLY A 38 16.51 6.34 -4.93
CA GLY A 38 15.11 6.21 -5.26
C GLY A 38 14.18 6.95 -4.30
N GLU A 39 12.96 7.17 -4.74
CA GLU A 39 11.88 7.66 -3.89
C GLU A 39 11.08 6.46 -3.39
N TYR A 40 11.30 6.07 -2.14
CA TYR A 40 10.58 4.98 -1.49
C TYR A 40 9.65 5.53 -0.42
N ASP A 41 8.43 5.03 -0.38
CA ASP A 41 7.45 5.38 0.65
C ASP A 41 7.72 4.67 1.97
N LEU A 42 8.40 3.50 1.93
CA LEU A 42 8.75 2.71 3.10
C LEU A 42 9.93 1.79 2.82
N LEU A 43 10.77 1.56 3.82
CA LEU A 43 11.82 0.55 3.78
C LEU A 43 11.51 -0.60 4.75
N LEU A 44 11.66 -1.85 4.25
CA LEU A 44 11.76 -3.06 5.08
C LEU A 44 13.22 -3.47 5.12
N LEU A 45 13.80 -3.58 6.30
CA LEU A 45 15.22 -3.89 6.48
C LEU A 45 15.39 -5.09 7.40
N ASP A 46 16.04 -6.15 6.92
CA ASP A 46 16.55 -7.15 7.86
C ASP A 46 17.63 -6.52 8.74
N TRP A 47 17.65 -6.92 9.99
CA TRP A 47 18.66 -6.52 10.95
C TRP A 47 20.06 -7.00 10.54
N MET A 48 20.15 -8.28 10.11
CA MET A 48 21.41 -8.94 9.80
C MET A 48 21.57 -9.05 8.28
N LEU A 49 22.27 -8.10 7.69
CA LEU A 49 22.57 -8.06 6.27
C LEU A 49 24.07 -8.18 6.03
N PRO A 50 24.51 -8.81 4.94
CA PRO A 50 25.91 -8.80 4.55
C PRO A 50 26.34 -7.39 4.12
N GLY A 51 27.61 -7.11 4.34
CA GLY A 51 28.26 -5.84 3.97
C GLY A 51 27.95 -4.69 4.94
N LEU A 52 26.71 -4.26 5.05
CA LEU A 52 26.25 -3.22 5.97
C LEU A 52 25.02 -3.73 6.71
N SER A 53 25.04 -3.75 8.04
CA SER A 53 23.88 -4.19 8.82
C SER A 53 22.68 -3.29 8.61
N GLY A 54 21.45 -3.85 8.75
CA GLY A 54 20.22 -3.06 8.59
C GLY A 54 20.13 -1.86 9.53
N ILE A 55 20.72 -1.96 10.72
CA ILE A 55 20.81 -0.85 11.67
C ILE A 55 21.73 0.27 11.16
N GLU A 56 22.88 -0.08 10.65
CA GLU A 56 23.80 0.91 10.07
C GLU A 56 23.19 1.54 8.83
N LEU A 57 22.56 0.74 7.96
CA LEU A 57 21.80 1.22 6.82
C LEU A 57 20.73 2.22 7.25
N CYS A 58 19.93 1.87 8.23
CA CYS A 58 18.88 2.75 8.78
C CYS A 58 19.47 4.08 9.26
N ARG A 59 20.57 4.05 10.01
CA ARG A 59 21.25 5.26 10.51
C ARG A 59 21.78 6.15 9.37
N GLU A 60 22.40 5.55 8.36
CA GLU A 60 22.91 6.31 7.20
C GLU A 60 21.75 6.91 6.39
N PHE A 61 20.71 6.12 6.13
CA PHE A 61 19.50 6.57 5.44
C PHE A 61 18.85 7.75 6.17
N ARG A 62 18.75 7.71 7.50
CA ARG A 62 18.16 8.77 8.33
C ARG A 62 18.91 10.09 8.30
N LYS A 63 20.15 10.13 7.87
CA LYS A 63 20.87 11.39 7.67
C LYS A 63 20.23 12.26 6.59
N GLN A 64 19.66 11.62 5.57
CA GLN A 64 19.06 12.28 4.41
C GLN A 64 17.53 12.23 4.44
N TYR A 65 16.94 11.07 4.74
CA TYR A 65 15.51 10.83 4.72
C TYR A 65 14.96 10.66 6.15
N LYS A 66 14.47 11.75 6.73
CA LYS A 66 14.03 11.77 8.14
C LYS A 66 12.62 11.26 8.35
N THR A 67 11.76 11.31 7.35
CA THR A 67 10.32 11.04 7.44
C THR A 67 9.90 9.71 6.84
N THR A 68 10.62 9.18 5.85
CA THR A 68 10.29 7.90 5.20
C THR A 68 10.27 6.78 6.24
N PRO A 69 9.18 6.04 6.43
CA PRO A 69 9.10 4.97 7.40
C PRO A 69 10.12 3.85 7.15
N VAL A 70 10.66 3.30 8.22
CA VAL A 70 11.52 2.12 8.21
C VAL A 70 10.99 1.10 9.20
N ILE A 71 10.70 -0.11 8.73
CA ILE A 71 10.35 -1.27 9.57
C ILE A 71 11.52 -2.24 9.57
N MET A 72 11.99 -2.60 10.75
CA MET A 72 13.06 -3.59 10.90
C MET A 72 12.48 -5.01 11.00
N LEU A 73 13.04 -5.94 10.25
CA LEU A 73 12.79 -7.37 10.41
C LEU A 73 13.91 -7.97 11.25
N THR A 74 13.58 -8.71 12.31
CA THR A 74 14.61 -9.18 13.24
C THR A 74 14.32 -10.58 13.79
N ALA A 75 15.34 -11.42 13.84
CA ALA A 75 15.29 -12.68 14.58
C ALA A 75 15.61 -12.52 16.08
N LYS A 76 15.97 -11.30 16.51
CA LYS A 76 16.48 -11.02 17.85
C LYS A 76 15.35 -10.73 18.84
N ASP A 77 15.53 -11.19 20.07
CA ASP A 77 14.47 -11.36 21.07
C ASP A 77 14.67 -10.54 22.35
N THR A 78 15.77 -9.80 22.46
CA THR A 78 16.05 -9.09 23.72
C THR A 78 15.48 -7.68 23.73
N VAL A 79 15.02 -7.23 24.89
CA VAL A 79 14.53 -5.85 25.09
C VAL A 79 15.62 -4.82 24.74
N GLN A 80 16.88 -5.16 24.99
CA GLN A 80 18.03 -4.29 24.67
C GLN A 80 18.19 -4.08 23.16
N GLU A 81 18.02 -5.11 22.37
CA GLU A 81 18.09 -5.03 20.90
C GLU A 81 16.92 -4.27 20.32
N THR A 82 15.72 -4.44 20.87
CA THR A 82 14.54 -3.65 20.52
C THR A 82 14.80 -2.15 20.75
N VAL A 83 15.30 -1.80 21.94
CA VAL A 83 15.64 -0.40 22.28
C VAL A 83 16.71 0.15 21.33
N PHE A 84 17.73 -0.65 21.02
CA PHE A 84 18.79 -0.24 20.11
C PHE A 84 18.29 -0.06 18.66
N GLY A 85 17.37 -0.91 18.21
CA GLY A 85 16.70 -0.78 16.92
C GLY A 85 15.91 0.53 16.81
N LEU A 86 15.10 0.86 17.82
CA LEU A 86 14.35 2.12 17.87
C LEU A 86 15.27 3.34 17.93
N GLN A 87 16.38 3.26 18.67
CA GLN A 87 17.40 4.32 18.71
C GLN A 87 18.13 4.52 17.37
N SER A 88 18.11 3.54 16.46
CA SER A 88 18.68 3.68 15.12
C SER A 88 17.85 4.56 14.19
N GLY A 89 16.63 4.92 14.59
CA GLY A 89 15.70 5.72 13.79
C GLY A 89 14.66 4.90 13.00
N ALA A 90 14.54 3.60 13.27
CA ALA A 90 13.45 2.80 12.76
C ALA A 90 12.11 3.24 13.38
N ASN A 91 11.02 3.16 12.62
CA ASN A 91 9.67 3.53 13.06
C ASN A 91 8.96 2.36 13.74
N ASP A 92 9.27 1.14 13.32
CA ASP A 92 8.68 -0.09 13.86
C ASP A 92 9.65 -1.26 13.66
N TYR A 93 9.35 -2.38 14.29
CA TYR A 93 10.06 -3.64 14.07
C TYR A 93 9.09 -4.82 14.18
N ILE A 94 9.43 -5.89 13.49
CA ILE A 94 8.69 -7.13 13.52
C ILE A 94 9.63 -8.30 13.71
N LYS A 95 9.25 -9.22 14.62
CA LYS A 95 10.07 -10.38 14.94
C LYS A 95 9.84 -11.51 13.94
N LYS A 96 10.92 -12.08 13.44
CA LYS A 96 10.91 -13.34 12.66
C LYS A 96 10.79 -14.56 13.62
N PRO A 97 9.95 -15.57 13.30
CA PRO A 97 9.01 -15.61 12.17
C PRO A 97 7.76 -14.77 12.43
N PHE A 98 7.22 -14.16 11.40
CA PHE A 98 6.03 -13.30 11.44
C PHE A 98 4.94 -13.80 10.49
N HIS A 99 3.70 -13.41 10.75
CA HIS A 99 2.60 -13.58 9.82
C HIS A 99 2.57 -12.41 8.83
N PHE A 100 2.32 -12.71 7.56
CA PHE A 100 2.29 -11.68 6.52
C PHE A 100 1.23 -10.61 6.80
N GLU A 101 0.09 -11.01 7.32
CA GLU A 101 -1.00 -10.10 7.70
C GLU A 101 -0.56 -9.09 8.77
N GLU A 102 0.26 -9.51 9.74
CA GLU A 102 0.80 -8.60 10.75
C GLU A 102 1.73 -7.57 10.11
N LEU A 103 2.65 -8.00 9.26
CA LEU A 103 3.54 -7.10 8.53
C LEU A 103 2.76 -6.11 7.68
N LEU A 104 1.76 -6.59 6.96
CA LEU A 104 0.92 -5.77 6.09
C LEU A 104 0.20 -4.66 6.87
N GLU A 105 -0.39 -4.98 8.02
CA GLU A 105 -1.03 -3.97 8.87
C GLU A 105 -0.03 -2.94 9.43
N ARG A 106 1.17 -3.35 9.80
CA ARG A 106 2.23 -2.44 10.23
C ARG A 106 2.67 -1.50 9.09
N ILE A 107 2.82 -2.01 7.88
CA ILE A 107 3.10 -1.20 6.68
C ILE A 107 2.00 -0.17 6.48
N ARG A 108 0.74 -0.59 6.52
CA ARG A 108 -0.43 0.30 6.37
C ARG A 108 -0.44 1.42 7.42
N VAL A 109 -0.12 1.10 8.67
CA VAL A 109 -0.03 2.09 9.76
C VAL A 109 1.08 3.11 9.49
N GLN A 110 2.25 2.66 9.03
CA GLN A 110 3.38 3.54 8.77
C GLN A 110 3.19 4.43 7.53
N LEU A 111 2.45 3.96 6.54
CA LEU A 111 2.16 4.72 5.32
C LEU A 111 0.97 5.70 5.47
N ARG A 112 0.33 5.73 6.65
CA ARG A 112 -0.71 6.73 6.92
C ARG A 112 -0.10 8.14 6.83
N PRO A 113 -0.74 9.08 6.10
CA PRO A 113 -0.29 10.46 6.05
C PRO A 113 -0.20 11.05 7.47
N ALA A 114 0.92 11.68 7.80
CA ALA A 114 1.16 12.29 9.12
C ALA A 114 0.28 13.52 9.41
N THR A 115 -0.41 14.04 8.41
CA THR A 115 -1.36 15.12 8.56
C THR A 115 -2.74 14.55 8.91
N GLY A 116 -3.28 14.91 10.07
CA GLY A 116 -4.60 14.49 10.56
C GLY A 116 -5.79 15.01 9.74
N GLU A 117 -5.65 15.19 8.46
CA GLU A 117 -6.75 15.35 7.52
C GLU A 117 -7.26 13.95 7.19
N HIS A 118 -8.35 13.57 7.79
CA HIS A 118 -9.17 12.46 7.32
C HIS A 118 -9.48 12.70 5.84
N GLN A 119 -8.73 12.04 4.94
CA GLN A 119 -9.10 12.04 3.53
C GLN A 119 -10.30 11.13 3.35
N THR A 120 -11.43 11.60 3.79
CA THR A 120 -12.71 10.92 3.57
C THR A 120 -13.31 11.38 2.26
N PHE A 121 -13.68 10.42 1.45
CA PHE A 121 -14.41 10.66 0.21
C PHE A 121 -15.83 10.14 0.36
N ASN A 122 -16.80 10.95 -0.06
CA ASN A 122 -18.21 10.57 0.01
C ASN A 122 -18.80 10.40 -1.39
N LEU A 123 -19.68 9.39 -1.52
CA LEU A 123 -20.43 9.12 -2.74
C LEU A 123 -21.82 8.61 -2.35
N GLY A 124 -22.78 9.52 -2.26
CA GLY A 124 -24.11 9.21 -1.70
C GLY A 124 -23.97 8.63 -0.28
N PRO A 125 -24.51 7.40 -0.03
CA PRO A 125 -24.45 6.77 1.27
C PRO A 125 -23.07 6.15 1.61
N VAL A 126 -22.12 6.19 0.67
CA VAL A 126 -20.80 5.56 0.82
C VAL A 126 -19.78 6.59 1.30
N THR A 127 -19.05 6.24 2.36
CA THR A 127 -17.89 6.98 2.87
C THR A 127 -16.66 6.09 2.78
N LEU A 128 -15.60 6.58 2.14
CA LEU A 128 -14.29 5.93 2.10
C LEU A 128 -13.33 6.77 2.93
N ASP A 129 -12.72 6.17 3.93
CA ASP A 129 -11.58 6.72 4.67
C ASP A 129 -10.29 6.17 4.07
N ALA A 130 -9.57 7.00 3.31
CA ALA A 130 -8.35 6.59 2.64
C ALA A 130 -7.20 6.35 3.63
N VAL A 131 -7.24 7.01 4.79
CA VAL A 131 -6.20 6.88 5.83
C VAL A 131 -6.43 5.62 6.65
N ALA A 132 -7.68 5.36 7.08
CA ALA A 132 -8.03 4.16 7.81
C ALA A 132 -8.14 2.92 6.91
N HIS A 133 -8.12 3.10 5.59
CA HIS A 133 -8.34 2.04 4.59
C HIS A 133 -9.69 1.32 4.79
N GLN A 134 -10.72 2.08 5.12
CA GLN A 134 -12.05 1.58 5.44
C GLN A 134 -13.11 2.18 4.53
N VAL A 135 -14.15 1.42 4.27
CA VAL A 135 -15.31 1.85 3.50
C VAL A 135 -16.57 1.54 4.30
N PHE A 136 -17.46 2.52 4.37
CA PHE A 136 -18.74 2.39 5.03
C PHE A 136 -19.87 2.72 4.06
N LYS A 137 -21.01 2.04 4.18
CA LYS A 137 -22.27 2.44 3.59
C LYS A 137 -23.34 2.53 4.68
N ASP A 138 -23.99 3.67 4.79
CA ASP A 138 -25.00 3.94 5.85
C ASP A 138 -24.48 3.60 7.27
N GLY A 139 -23.18 3.87 7.51
CA GLY A 139 -22.52 3.58 8.79
C GLY A 139 -22.10 2.12 8.99
N SER A 140 -22.42 1.21 8.07
CA SER A 140 -22.00 -0.20 8.13
C SER A 140 -20.73 -0.41 7.29
N GLU A 141 -19.73 -1.06 7.88
CA GLU A 141 -18.45 -1.33 7.19
C GLU A 141 -18.64 -2.33 6.02
N ILE A 142 -18.02 -2.00 4.90
CA ILE A 142 -18.01 -2.83 3.68
C ILE A 142 -16.59 -3.37 3.48
N GLN A 143 -16.44 -4.69 3.48
CA GLN A 143 -15.16 -5.35 3.24
C GLN A 143 -14.83 -5.37 1.73
N LEU A 144 -13.82 -4.61 1.35
CA LEU A 144 -13.28 -4.58 0.00
C LEU A 144 -11.91 -5.27 -0.02
N THR A 145 -11.58 -5.92 -1.13
CA THR A 145 -10.20 -6.31 -1.40
C THR A 145 -9.36 -5.08 -1.72
N GLN A 146 -8.04 -5.19 -1.63
CA GLN A 146 -7.12 -4.10 -1.90
C GLN A 146 -7.35 -3.44 -3.26
N LYS A 147 -7.54 -4.25 -4.32
CA LYS A 147 -7.81 -3.73 -5.68
C LYS A 147 -9.18 -3.06 -5.80
N GLU A 148 -10.19 -3.57 -5.12
CA GLU A 148 -11.51 -2.94 -5.08
C GLU A 148 -11.44 -1.60 -4.34
N PHE A 149 -10.71 -1.54 -3.23
CA PHE A 149 -10.50 -0.32 -2.47
C PHE A 149 -9.75 0.73 -3.31
N ALA A 150 -8.60 0.36 -3.90
CA ALA A 150 -7.80 1.26 -4.75
C ALA A 150 -8.61 1.78 -5.95
N LEU A 151 -9.44 0.92 -6.57
CA LEU A 151 -10.32 1.33 -7.67
C LEU A 151 -11.38 2.32 -7.19
N LEU A 152 -12.02 2.05 -6.06
CA LEU A 152 -13.03 2.95 -5.49
C LEU A 152 -12.39 4.29 -5.12
N GLU A 153 -11.25 4.29 -4.45
CA GLU A 153 -10.50 5.50 -4.09
C GLU A 153 -10.14 6.31 -5.33
N HIS A 154 -9.60 5.67 -6.39
CA HIS A 154 -9.26 6.35 -7.63
C HIS A 154 -10.49 7.04 -8.26
N LEU A 155 -11.63 6.36 -8.28
CA LEU A 155 -12.88 6.93 -8.80
C LEU A 155 -13.37 8.11 -7.94
N LEU A 156 -13.26 8.02 -6.62
CA LEU A 156 -13.70 9.05 -5.68
C LEU A 156 -12.79 10.29 -5.69
N ARG A 157 -11.47 10.11 -5.82
CA ARG A 157 -10.51 11.22 -6.03
C ARG A 157 -10.80 11.99 -7.31
N ASN A 158 -11.35 11.31 -8.32
CA ASN A 158 -11.74 11.88 -9.61
C ASN A 158 -13.25 12.06 -9.74
N LYS A 159 -13.99 12.20 -8.64
CA LYS A 159 -15.45 12.33 -8.63
C LYS A 159 -15.92 13.44 -9.58
N GLY A 160 -16.92 13.13 -10.39
CA GLY A 160 -17.45 14.04 -11.41
C GLY A 160 -16.65 14.08 -12.72
N ARG A 161 -15.56 13.36 -12.84
CA ARG A 161 -14.74 13.25 -14.06
C ARG A 161 -14.74 11.83 -14.60
N VAL A 162 -14.64 11.70 -15.92
CA VAL A 162 -14.53 10.37 -16.56
C VAL A 162 -13.10 9.87 -16.41
N CYS A 163 -12.93 8.78 -15.66
CA CYS A 163 -11.68 8.03 -15.57
C CYS A 163 -11.57 7.08 -16.75
N ARG A 164 -10.61 7.32 -17.64
CA ARG A 164 -10.36 6.44 -18.79
C ARG A 164 -9.83 5.09 -18.32
N ARG A 165 -10.13 4.03 -19.08
CA ARG A 165 -9.68 2.66 -18.73
C ARG A 165 -8.17 2.56 -18.58
N THR A 166 -7.39 3.20 -19.46
CA THR A 166 -5.92 3.24 -19.38
C THR A 166 -5.45 3.91 -18.09
N GLN A 167 -6.02 5.05 -17.71
CA GLN A 167 -5.68 5.74 -16.47
C GLN A 167 -6.00 4.91 -15.23
N ILE A 168 -7.12 4.19 -15.24
CA ILE A 168 -7.49 3.28 -14.14
C ILE A 168 -6.47 2.13 -14.03
N ILE A 169 -6.09 1.52 -15.15
CA ILE A 169 -5.07 0.44 -15.15
C ILE A 169 -3.74 0.96 -14.60
N GLU A 170 -3.25 2.08 -15.12
CA GLU A 170 -2.00 2.69 -14.68
C GLU A 170 -1.98 3.02 -13.18
N SER A 171 -3.12 3.49 -12.64
CA SER A 171 -3.20 3.91 -11.23
C SER A 171 -3.49 2.78 -10.24
N VAL A 172 -4.11 1.69 -10.68
CA VAL A 172 -4.61 0.64 -9.79
C VAL A 172 -3.88 -0.69 -9.97
N TRP A 173 -3.34 -0.97 -11.18
CA TRP A 173 -2.73 -2.27 -11.51
C TRP A 173 -1.26 -2.22 -11.87
N ASP A 174 -0.62 -1.04 -11.88
CA ASP A 174 0.77 -0.85 -12.29
C ASP A 174 1.07 -1.09 -13.79
N ILE A 175 2.17 -0.47 -14.28
CA ILE A 175 2.57 -0.34 -15.69
C ILE A 175 2.89 -1.70 -16.38
N HIS A 176 3.07 -2.77 -15.61
CA HIS A 176 3.46 -4.09 -16.11
C HIS A 176 2.28 -5.06 -16.37
N PHE A 177 1.07 -4.61 -16.13
CA PHE A 177 -0.10 -5.44 -16.40
C PHE A 177 -0.39 -5.46 -17.91
N ASP A 178 -0.37 -6.64 -18.52
CA ASP A 178 -0.79 -6.85 -19.91
C ASP A 178 -2.14 -6.17 -20.14
N TYR A 179 -2.25 -5.31 -21.15
CA TYR A 179 -3.35 -4.36 -21.39
C TYR A 179 -4.76 -4.97 -21.56
N ASN A 180 -5.12 -5.96 -20.74
CA ASN A 180 -6.48 -6.48 -20.73
C ASN A 180 -7.39 -5.58 -19.88
N THR A 181 -7.84 -4.47 -20.46
CA THR A 181 -8.75 -3.51 -19.79
C THR A 181 -10.11 -4.13 -19.38
N GLY A 182 -10.40 -5.36 -19.81
CA GLY A 182 -11.60 -6.09 -19.40
C GLY A 182 -11.64 -6.45 -17.93
N VAL A 183 -10.47 -6.52 -17.27
CA VAL A 183 -10.38 -6.75 -15.82
C VAL A 183 -11.13 -5.66 -15.03
N ILE A 184 -11.11 -4.42 -15.51
CA ILE A 184 -11.79 -3.29 -14.83
C ILE A 184 -13.30 -3.55 -14.73
N ASP A 185 -13.92 -4.11 -15.79
CA ASP A 185 -15.34 -4.40 -15.79
C ASP A 185 -15.73 -5.39 -14.68
N VAL A 186 -14.86 -6.38 -14.42
CA VAL A 186 -15.03 -7.36 -13.34
C VAL A 186 -15.03 -6.66 -11.98
N TYR A 187 -14.02 -5.81 -11.72
CA TYR A 187 -13.89 -5.10 -10.45
C TYR A 187 -14.98 -4.03 -10.25
N ILE A 188 -15.37 -3.31 -11.30
CA ILE A 188 -16.52 -2.38 -11.24
C ILE A 188 -17.80 -3.12 -10.87
N ASN A 189 -18.05 -4.29 -11.46
CA ASN A 189 -19.23 -5.08 -11.15
C ASN A 189 -19.16 -5.63 -9.71
N ALA A 190 -17.99 -6.07 -9.25
CA ALA A 190 -17.77 -6.49 -7.88
C ALA A 190 -18.04 -5.34 -6.88
N LEU A 191 -17.51 -4.14 -7.15
CA LEU A 191 -17.75 -2.95 -6.34
C LEU A 191 -19.26 -2.60 -6.27
N ARG A 192 -19.92 -2.52 -7.42
CA ARG A 192 -21.37 -2.24 -7.46
C ARG A 192 -22.16 -3.25 -6.63
N LYS A 193 -21.79 -4.54 -6.72
CA LYS A 193 -22.42 -5.60 -5.93
C LYS A 193 -22.17 -5.46 -4.43
N LYS A 194 -20.91 -5.19 -4.03
CA LYS A 194 -20.54 -5.05 -2.61
C LYS A 194 -21.13 -3.79 -1.99
N LEU A 195 -21.09 -2.68 -2.72
CA LEU A 195 -21.70 -1.42 -2.29
C LEU A 195 -23.25 -1.49 -2.33
N ASN A 196 -23.81 -2.54 -2.90
CA ASN A 196 -25.24 -2.84 -2.90
C ASN A 196 -26.10 -1.61 -3.25
N PHE A 197 -25.74 -0.92 -4.33
CA PHE A 197 -26.52 0.20 -4.82
C PHE A 197 -27.84 -0.29 -5.41
N SER A 198 -28.93 0.39 -5.10
CA SER A 198 -30.22 0.12 -5.73
C SER A 198 -30.20 0.47 -7.22
N LYS A 199 -31.23 0.08 -7.98
CA LYS A 199 -31.29 0.39 -9.42
C LYS A 199 -31.29 1.89 -9.73
N ASP A 200 -31.79 2.68 -8.78
CA ASP A 200 -31.86 4.14 -8.88
C ASP A 200 -30.57 4.80 -8.37
N GLU A 201 -29.75 4.08 -7.58
CA GLU A 201 -28.47 4.54 -7.01
C GLU A 201 -27.30 4.23 -7.96
N ASN A 202 -27.27 4.85 -9.12
CA ASN A 202 -26.21 4.63 -10.12
C ASN A 202 -25.05 5.60 -9.93
N TYR A 203 -24.43 5.58 -8.75
CA TYR A 203 -23.29 6.46 -8.40
C TYR A 203 -22.02 6.16 -9.20
N ILE A 204 -21.78 4.89 -9.59
CA ILE A 204 -20.66 4.50 -10.46
C ILE A 204 -21.21 4.14 -11.82
N GLN A 205 -21.02 5.00 -12.81
CA GLN A 205 -21.59 4.85 -14.14
C GLN A 205 -20.54 4.44 -15.17
N THR A 206 -20.98 3.64 -16.15
CA THR A 206 -20.17 3.31 -17.33
C THR A 206 -20.41 4.36 -18.40
N VAL A 207 -19.31 5.01 -18.85
CA VAL A 207 -19.32 5.89 -20.01
C VAL A 207 -18.86 5.08 -21.21
N ARG A 208 -19.79 4.68 -22.09
CA ARG A 208 -19.50 3.79 -23.22
C ARG A 208 -18.36 4.35 -24.08
N GLY A 209 -17.39 3.49 -24.38
CA GLY A 209 -16.22 3.83 -25.19
C GLY A 209 -15.16 4.70 -24.50
N ALA A 210 -15.39 5.18 -23.27
CA ALA A 210 -14.45 6.04 -22.55
C ALA A 210 -13.94 5.43 -21.24
N GLY A 211 -14.82 4.99 -20.34
CA GLY A 211 -14.42 4.47 -19.03
C GLY A 211 -15.52 4.53 -18.00
N TYR A 212 -15.21 5.02 -16.81
CA TYR A 212 -16.14 5.07 -15.68
C TYR A 212 -16.14 6.44 -15.03
N ILE A 213 -17.24 6.79 -14.39
CA ILE A 213 -17.41 8.02 -13.62
C ILE A 213 -18.11 7.72 -12.30
N ALA A 214 -17.56 8.22 -11.19
CA ALA A 214 -18.26 8.29 -9.92
C ALA A 214 -18.86 9.71 -9.77
N ARG A 215 -20.17 9.81 -9.50
CA ARG A 215 -20.84 11.10 -9.31
C ARG A 215 -22.02 10.99 -8.38
N GLU A 216 -22.38 12.10 -7.73
CA GLU A 216 -23.65 12.22 -7.02
C GLU A 216 -24.84 12.14 -7.99
N LEU A 217 -25.99 11.75 -7.47
CA LEU A 217 -27.25 11.65 -8.23
C LEU A 217 -27.96 13.00 -8.29
#